data_8879827b192a715210231a6f70366eda
#
_entry.id   8879827b192a715210231a6f70366eda
#
_cell.length_a   1.000
_cell.length_b   1.000
_cell.length_c   1.000
_cell.angle_alpha   90.00
_cell.angle_beta   90.00
_cell.angle_gamma   90.00
#
_symmetry.space_group_name_H-M   'P 1'
#
loop_
_entity.id
_entity.type
_entity.pdbx_description
1 polymer ?
#
loop_
_entity_poly.entity_id
_entity_poly.type
_entity_poly.pdbx_seq_one_letter_code
_entity_poly.pdbx_strand_id
1 'polypeptide(L)'
;MSRPKPTILLENVNKTTYKSDQVLASEGIWAIFLDNKPVNLKTTTMLAQHSGPKYKKSSFSNPGHAINLCKKLNTQFKTNRFSVVLLNSGATVYPK
;
A
#
# COMPACT_ATOMS: atom_id res chain seq x y z
N MET A 1 -7.50 18.51 13.42
CA MET A 1 -7.97 17.27 14.06
C MET A 1 -6.84 16.29 14.21
N SER A 2 -6.54 15.90 15.42
CA SER A 2 -5.47 14.93 15.65
C SER A 2 -5.98 13.52 15.35
N ARG A 3 -5.13 12.71 14.73
CA ARG A 3 -5.45 11.31 14.54
C ARG A 3 -5.37 10.59 15.89
N PRO A 4 -6.26 9.63 16.15
CA PRO A 4 -6.09 8.79 17.32
C PRO A 4 -4.76 8.06 17.25
N LYS A 5 -4.15 7.84 18.40
CA LYS A 5 -2.89 7.09 18.44
C LYS A 5 -3.13 5.66 17.99
N PRO A 6 -2.28 5.11 17.13
CA PRO A 6 -2.45 3.72 16.71
C PRO A 6 -2.25 2.77 17.90
N THR A 7 -2.98 1.67 17.88
CA THR A 7 -2.82 0.62 18.87
C THR A 7 -1.59 -0.22 18.51
N ILE A 8 -0.69 -0.36 19.48
CA ILE A 8 0.51 -1.18 19.30
C ILE A 8 0.14 -2.62 19.63
N LEU A 9 0.32 -3.51 18.66
CA LEU A 9 0.03 -4.94 18.83
C LEU A 9 1.24 -5.71 19.33
N LEU A 10 2.42 -5.40 18.81
CA LEU A 10 3.66 -6.03 19.21
C LEU A 10 4.77 -5.00 19.20
N GLU A 11 5.76 -5.18 20.05
CA GLU A 11 6.93 -4.31 20.07
C GLU A 11 8.17 -5.14 20.33
N ASN A 12 9.23 -4.86 19.58
CA ASN A 12 10.52 -5.48 19.76
C ASN A 12 11.59 -4.40 19.85
N VAL A 13 12.27 -4.33 20.98
CA VAL A 13 13.34 -3.37 21.19
C VAL A 13 14.69 -4.08 21.11
N ASN A 14 15.53 -3.64 20.19
CA ASN A 14 16.88 -4.17 20.06
C ASN A 14 17.83 -3.30 20.89
N LYS A 15 18.34 -3.87 21.98
CA LYS A 15 19.20 -3.11 22.90
C LYS A 15 20.59 -2.85 22.33
N THR A 16 21.02 -3.61 21.35
CA THR A 16 22.32 -3.44 20.72
C THR A 16 22.35 -2.26 19.75
N THR A 17 21.31 -2.16 18.91
CA THR A 17 21.20 -1.09 17.91
C THR A 17 20.32 0.05 18.36
N TYR A 18 19.66 -0.07 19.52
CA TYR A 18 18.68 0.89 20.05
C TYR A 18 17.54 1.16 19.10
N LYS A 19 17.17 0.19 18.28
CA LYS A 19 16.01 0.28 17.38
C LYS A 19 14.81 -0.40 18.02
N SER A 20 13.66 0.21 17.84
CA SER A 20 12.39 -0.35 18.29
C SER A 20 11.52 -0.58 17.07
N ASP A 21 11.05 -1.81 16.92
CA ASP A 21 10.10 -2.16 15.87
C ASP A 21 8.73 -2.38 16.49
N GLN A 22 7.74 -1.71 15.96
CA GLN A 22 6.38 -1.80 16.47
C GLN A 22 5.44 -2.29 15.37
N VAL A 23 4.54 -3.19 15.75
CA VAL A 23 3.47 -3.64 14.88
C VAL A 23 2.19 -2.95 15.34
N LEU A 24 1.63 -2.14 14.48
CA LEU A 24 0.48 -1.32 14.79
C LEU A 24 -0.79 -1.89 14.17
N ALA A 25 -1.91 -1.71 14.86
CA ALA A 25 -3.20 -2.12 14.33
C ALA A 25 -3.60 -1.24 13.15
N SER A 26 -4.29 -1.82 12.18
CA SER A 26 -4.83 -1.12 11.03
C SER A 26 -6.28 -1.54 10.83
N GLU A 27 -7.10 -0.62 10.28
CA GLU A 27 -8.49 -0.95 9.96
C GLU A 27 -8.58 -1.98 8.84
N GLY A 28 -7.58 -2.04 7.99
CA GLY A 28 -7.54 -2.91 6.85
C GLY A 28 -6.48 -2.44 5.87
N ILE A 29 -6.64 -2.83 4.64
CA ILE A 29 -5.71 -2.47 3.57
C ILE A 29 -6.48 -1.71 2.50
N TRP A 30 -6.00 -0.51 2.17
CA TRP A 30 -6.57 0.28 1.08
C TRP A 30 -5.80 -0.03 -0.19
N ALA A 31 -6.50 -0.62 -1.15
CA ALA A 31 -5.88 -1.10 -2.38
C ALA A 31 -6.43 -0.34 -3.59
N ILE A 32 -5.59 -0.21 -4.60
CA ILE A 32 -6.00 0.40 -5.87
C ILE A 32 -6.68 -0.68 -6.72
N PHE A 33 -7.85 -0.36 -7.23
CA PHE A 33 -8.60 -1.23 -8.13
C PHE A 33 -8.84 -0.50 -9.44
N LEU A 34 -8.92 -1.24 -10.53
CA LEU A 34 -9.31 -0.75 -11.85
C LEU A 34 -10.51 -1.55 -12.30
N ASP A 35 -11.65 -0.85 -12.53
CA ASP A 35 -12.91 -1.50 -12.92
C ASP A 35 -13.27 -2.64 -11.97
N ASN A 36 -13.14 -2.37 -10.66
CA ASN A 36 -13.47 -3.30 -9.57
C ASN A 36 -12.59 -4.55 -9.54
N LYS A 37 -11.40 -4.47 -10.13
CA LYS A 37 -10.43 -5.58 -10.09
C LYS A 37 -9.13 -5.11 -9.45
N PRO A 38 -8.52 -5.93 -8.58
CA PRO A 38 -7.22 -5.57 -8.01
C PRO A 38 -6.17 -5.50 -9.12
N VAL A 39 -5.21 -4.60 -8.95
CA VAL A 39 -4.21 -4.35 -9.98
C VAL A 39 -2.81 -4.45 -9.42
N ASN A 40 -1.87 -4.65 -10.33
CA ASN A 40 -0.46 -4.59 -10.05
C ASN A 40 0.12 -3.47 -10.91
N LEU A 41 1.00 -2.66 -10.34
CA LEU A 41 1.55 -1.50 -11.01
C LEU A 41 3.00 -1.78 -11.42
N LYS A 42 3.32 -1.52 -12.67
CA LYS A 42 4.63 -1.77 -13.22
C LYS A 42 5.11 -0.55 -14.00
N THR A 43 6.35 -0.16 -13.77
CA THR A 43 6.98 0.93 -14.49
C THR A 43 8.20 0.38 -15.23
N THR A 44 8.29 0.66 -16.51
CA THR A 44 9.45 0.31 -17.32
C THR A 44 10.01 1.57 -17.96
N THR A 45 11.33 1.77 -17.80
CA THR A 45 12.01 2.91 -18.43
C THR A 45 12.51 2.50 -19.80
N MET A 46 11.93 3.08 -20.82
CA MET A 46 12.25 2.69 -22.20
C MET A 46 13.65 3.11 -22.65
N LEU A 47 14.20 4.13 -22.00
CA LEU A 47 15.50 4.69 -22.38
C LEU A 47 16.65 4.16 -21.55
N ALA A 48 16.39 3.54 -20.42
CA ALA A 48 17.44 3.05 -19.55
C ALA A 48 17.96 1.71 -20.05
N GLN A 49 19.28 1.57 -20.08
CA GLN A 49 19.90 0.34 -20.54
C GLN A 49 19.92 -0.76 -19.50
N HIS A 50 19.69 -0.41 -18.24
CA HIS A 50 19.92 -1.33 -17.13
C HIS A 50 18.75 -1.51 -16.22
N SER A 51 17.71 -0.72 -16.37
CA SER A 51 16.59 -0.80 -15.45
C SER A 51 15.59 -1.82 -15.95
N GLY A 52 15.52 -2.94 -15.28
CA GLY A 52 14.42 -3.86 -15.48
C GLY A 52 13.11 -3.22 -15.06
N PRO A 53 11.99 -3.89 -15.32
CA PRO A 53 10.71 -3.38 -14.87
C PRO A 53 10.66 -3.29 -13.34
N LYS A 54 10.08 -2.22 -12.82
CA LYS A 54 9.89 -2.01 -11.40
C LYS A 54 8.41 -2.05 -11.07
N TYR A 55 8.07 -2.79 -10.03
CA TYR A 55 6.70 -2.84 -9.56
C TYR A 55 6.51 -1.84 -8.44
N LYS A 56 5.41 -1.12 -8.49
CA LYS A 56 5.05 -0.16 -7.47
C LYS A 56 4.02 -0.78 -6.53
N LYS A 57 4.05 -0.31 -5.29
CA LYS A 57 3.09 -0.73 -4.30
C LYS A 57 1.69 -0.26 -4.70
N SER A 58 0.71 -1.15 -4.65
CA SER A 58 -0.67 -0.83 -4.99
C SER A 58 -1.63 -1.00 -3.81
N SER A 59 -1.09 -1.29 -2.62
CA SER A 59 -1.90 -1.42 -1.41
C SER A 59 -1.18 -0.77 -0.24
N PHE A 60 -1.96 -0.24 0.69
CA PHE A 60 -1.43 0.57 1.78
C PHE A 60 -2.26 0.35 3.05
N SER A 61 -1.62 0.46 4.20
CA SER A 61 -2.32 0.49 5.47
C SER A 61 -2.82 1.89 5.84
N ASN A 62 -2.48 2.89 5.04
CA ASN A 62 -2.88 4.28 5.23
C ASN A 62 -3.75 4.72 4.07
N PRO A 63 -5.01 5.18 4.32
CA PRO A 63 -5.90 5.57 3.23
C PRO A 63 -5.39 6.77 2.44
N GLY A 64 -4.68 7.71 3.09
CA GLY A 64 -4.16 8.89 2.40
C GLY A 64 -3.21 8.54 1.28
N HIS A 65 -2.32 7.59 1.50
CA HIS A 65 -1.39 7.15 0.45
C HIS A 65 -2.12 6.51 -0.72
N ALA A 66 -3.12 5.69 -0.44
CA ALA A 66 -3.90 5.04 -1.50
C ALA A 66 -4.69 6.05 -2.31
N ILE A 67 -5.33 7.01 -1.64
CA ILE A 67 -6.12 8.04 -2.31
C ILE A 67 -5.23 8.91 -3.19
N ASN A 68 -4.07 9.32 -2.70
CA ASN A 68 -3.14 10.14 -3.48
C ASN A 68 -2.66 9.39 -4.72
N LEU A 69 -2.33 8.11 -4.58
CA LEU A 69 -1.91 7.30 -5.72
C LEU A 69 -3.05 7.14 -6.72
N CYS A 70 -4.27 6.91 -6.23
CA CYS A 70 -5.44 6.79 -7.10
C CYS A 70 -5.66 8.05 -7.93
N LYS A 71 -5.58 9.22 -7.30
CA LYS A 71 -5.71 10.50 -8.00
C LYS A 71 -4.62 10.66 -9.06
N LYS A 72 -3.39 10.29 -8.70
CA LYS A 72 -2.27 10.39 -9.63
C LYS A 72 -2.46 9.47 -10.84
N LEU A 73 -2.93 8.25 -10.61
CA LEU A 73 -3.17 7.30 -11.70
C LEU A 73 -4.29 7.75 -12.62
N ASN A 74 -5.39 8.26 -12.04
CA ASN A 74 -6.49 8.77 -12.85
C ASN A 74 -6.05 9.96 -13.70
N THR A 75 -5.18 10.81 -13.19
CA THR A 75 -4.62 11.92 -13.94
C THR A 75 -3.67 11.43 -15.03
N GLN A 76 -2.78 10.52 -14.67
CA GLN A 76 -1.76 10.00 -15.60
C GLN A 76 -2.37 9.27 -16.79
N PHE A 77 -3.38 8.46 -16.53
CA PHE A 77 -4.05 7.67 -17.58
C PHE A 77 -5.30 8.36 -18.14
N LYS A 78 -5.56 9.58 -17.69
CA LYS A 78 -6.69 10.39 -18.18
C LYS A 78 -8.02 9.63 -18.10
N THR A 79 -8.30 9.09 -16.94
CA THR A 79 -9.48 8.27 -16.71
C THR A 79 -10.00 8.49 -15.28
N ASN A 80 -11.18 7.98 -15.00
CA ASN A 80 -11.73 7.94 -13.63
C ASN A 80 -12.03 6.51 -13.20
N ARG A 81 -11.38 5.53 -13.83
CA ARG A 81 -11.66 4.12 -13.61
C ARG A 81 -10.91 3.53 -12.42
N PHE A 82 -9.86 4.21 -11.92
CA PHE A 82 -9.16 3.76 -10.73
C PHE A 82 -9.95 4.14 -9.49
N SER A 83 -9.97 3.24 -8.51
CA SER A 83 -10.66 3.46 -7.25
C SER A 83 -9.83 2.93 -6.10
N VAL A 84 -10.17 3.36 -4.88
CA VAL A 84 -9.57 2.84 -3.66
C VAL A 84 -10.60 1.98 -2.96
N VAL A 85 -10.22 0.75 -2.65
CA VAL A 85 -11.10 -0.21 -1.99
C VAL A 85 -10.49 -0.57 -0.65
N LEU A 86 -11.31 -0.52 0.40
CA LEU A 86 -10.89 -0.97 1.73
C LEU A 86 -11.14 -2.47 1.84
N LEU A 87 -10.05 -3.21 2.08
CA LEU A 87 -10.10 -4.65 2.28
C LEU A 87 -9.83 -4.95 3.75
N ASN A 88 -10.83 -5.42 4.47
CA ASN A 88 -10.72 -5.71 5.89
C ASN A 88 -10.99 -7.17 6.23
N SER A 89 -11.13 -8.00 5.23
CA SER A 89 -11.27 -9.43 5.41
C SER A 89 -10.61 -10.15 4.24
N GLY A 90 -10.33 -11.43 4.42
CA GLY A 90 -9.68 -12.19 3.36
C GLY A 90 -9.48 -13.63 3.77
N ALA A 91 -8.86 -14.39 2.88
CA ALA A 91 -8.53 -15.79 3.13
C ALA A 91 -7.07 -15.89 3.50
N THR A 92 -6.77 -16.72 4.51
CA THR A 92 -5.39 -17.00 4.90
C THR A 92 -4.79 -17.99 3.90
N VAL A 93 -3.70 -17.57 3.24
CA VAL A 93 -3.02 -18.44 2.29
C VAL A 93 -1.72 -19.00 2.87
N TYR A 94 -1.25 -18.45 3.97
CA TYR A 94 -0.04 -18.91 4.66
C TYR A 94 -0.10 -18.45 6.12
N PRO A 95 0.25 -19.26 7.10
CA PRO A 95 0.50 -20.71 6.99
C PRO A 95 -0.80 -21.47 6.72
N LYS A 96 -0.66 -22.63 6.14
CA LYS A 96 -1.80 -23.51 5.90
C LYS A 96 -2.08 -24.38 7.09
#